data_a4a60cf2dfd605bad0cabd0aa161dbb2
#
_entry.id   a4a60cf2dfd605bad0cabd0aa161dbb2
#
_cell.length_a   1.000
_cell.length_b   1.000
_cell.length_c   1.000
_cell.angle_alpha   90.00
_cell.angle_beta   90.00
_cell.angle_gamma   90.00
#
_symmetry.space_group_name_H-M   'P 1'
#
loop_
_entity.id
_entity.type
_entity.pdbx_description
1 polymer ?
#
loop_
_entity_poly.entity_id
_entity_poly.type
_entity_poly.pdbx_seq_one_letter_code
_entity_poly.pdbx_strand_id
1 'polypeptide(L)'
;KSSLLVACAPFTKNMEQRGGGILHMELVDKTTDLENYYQLHLTFRTADAMGANFINSCLEQIANSLLAEAENYAPFKATGQSLEVIMSILSNYVPNCRVRAEVRCPKSDLGTHDGLTSEQFADKFIRAVAIAKAEPYRAVTHNKGIMNGIDAVVLATGNDFRAVEAGVHAFASRHGRYTSLSDAYYEGDDFVFSIELPLALGTVGGLTSLHPLVKWSLELLGNPNAEELMQIVAVAGLAQNFAAVHSLVSSGIQKGHMKMHLLNILNQFKASEKQKEKALTFFTHEKVSHQAVRNFLEQNTGV
;
A
#
# COMPACT_ATOMS: atom_id res chain seq x y z
N LYS A 1 5.31 -34.18 -7.16
CA LYS A 1 5.69 -33.01 -6.34
C LYS A 1 7.21 -32.98 -6.11
N SER A 2 7.82 -34.05 -5.60
CA SER A 2 9.26 -34.08 -5.32
C SER A 2 10.12 -33.85 -6.55
N SER A 3 9.78 -34.45 -7.70
CA SER A 3 10.47 -34.25 -8.98
C SER A 3 10.43 -32.80 -9.46
N LEU A 4 9.29 -32.14 -9.35
CA LEU A 4 9.14 -30.73 -9.71
C LEU A 4 10.01 -29.81 -8.84
N LEU A 5 10.10 -30.08 -7.53
CA LEU A 5 10.97 -29.34 -6.62
C LEU A 5 12.45 -29.56 -6.94
N VAL A 6 12.86 -30.78 -7.25
CA VAL A 6 14.23 -31.08 -7.69
C VAL A 6 14.59 -30.35 -8.99
N ALA A 7 13.67 -30.30 -9.96
CA ALA A 7 13.87 -29.56 -11.20
C ALA A 7 14.04 -28.04 -10.98
N CYS A 8 13.48 -27.52 -9.89
CA CYS A 8 13.57 -26.10 -9.53
C CYS A 8 14.84 -25.73 -8.73
N ALA A 9 15.57 -26.72 -8.20
CA ALA A 9 16.73 -26.52 -7.33
C ALA A 9 17.81 -25.56 -7.91
N PRO A 10 18.13 -25.56 -9.21
CA PRO A 10 19.10 -24.60 -9.77
C PRO A 10 18.66 -23.13 -9.61
N PHE A 11 17.35 -22.88 -9.61
CA PHE A 11 16.77 -21.53 -9.48
C PHE A 11 16.61 -21.11 -8.01
N THR A 12 16.33 -22.07 -7.10
CA THR A 12 16.08 -21.77 -5.68
C THR A 12 17.32 -21.63 -4.85
N LYS A 13 18.45 -22.25 -5.23
CA LYS A 13 19.69 -22.32 -4.46
C LYS A 13 20.16 -20.98 -3.88
N ASN A 14 20.22 -19.93 -4.68
CA ASN A 14 20.68 -18.62 -4.23
C ASN A 14 19.70 -17.95 -3.25
N MET A 15 18.41 -18.20 -3.43
CA MET A 15 17.35 -17.68 -2.55
C MET A 15 17.35 -18.44 -1.23
N GLU A 16 17.53 -19.77 -1.25
CA GLU A 16 17.62 -20.63 -0.09
C GLU A 16 18.81 -20.27 0.81
N GLN A 17 19.96 -19.92 0.22
CA GLN A 17 21.12 -19.43 0.95
C GLN A 17 20.87 -18.13 1.71
N ARG A 18 19.85 -17.37 1.31
CA ARG A 18 19.40 -16.12 1.96
C ARG A 18 18.19 -16.33 2.88
N GLY A 19 17.81 -17.60 3.16
CA GLY A 19 16.68 -17.96 4.00
C GLY A 19 15.31 -17.91 3.30
N GLY A 20 15.29 -17.80 1.96
CA GLY A 20 14.08 -17.85 1.14
C GLY A 20 13.87 -19.22 0.48
N GLY A 21 13.07 -19.26 -0.59
CA GLY A 21 12.79 -20.48 -1.38
C GLY A 21 11.30 -20.78 -1.46
N ILE A 22 10.97 -21.99 -1.99
CA ILE A 22 9.60 -22.50 -2.10
C ILE A 22 9.17 -23.06 -0.74
N LEU A 23 8.10 -22.50 -0.16
CA LEU A 23 7.55 -22.94 1.13
C LEU A 23 6.50 -24.04 0.97
N HIS A 24 5.62 -23.88 -0.03
CA HIS A 24 4.49 -24.80 -0.24
C HIS A 24 4.17 -24.94 -1.72
N MET A 25 3.65 -26.10 -2.08
CA MET A 25 3.13 -26.41 -3.42
C MET A 25 1.91 -27.31 -3.26
N GLU A 26 0.79 -26.92 -3.87
CA GLU A 26 -0.45 -27.69 -3.89
C GLU A 26 -1.15 -27.58 -5.24
N LEU A 27 -1.87 -28.63 -5.60
CA LEU A 27 -2.78 -28.65 -6.75
C LEU A 27 -4.19 -28.30 -6.24
N VAL A 28 -4.76 -27.25 -6.81
CA VAL A 28 -6.10 -26.77 -6.48
C VAL A 28 -7.03 -27.11 -7.63
N ASP A 29 -8.10 -27.85 -7.33
CA ASP A 29 -9.18 -28.11 -8.26
C ASP A 29 -10.09 -26.88 -8.36
N LYS A 30 -10.23 -26.33 -9.57
CA LYS A 30 -11.05 -25.17 -9.91
C LYS A 30 -12.14 -25.51 -10.94
N THR A 31 -12.44 -26.78 -11.11
CA THR A 31 -13.43 -27.23 -12.08
C THR A 31 -14.86 -26.74 -11.81
N THR A 32 -15.16 -26.32 -10.58
CA THR A 32 -16.42 -25.66 -10.23
C THR A 32 -16.50 -24.22 -10.74
N ASP A 33 -15.36 -23.56 -10.91
CA ASP A 33 -15.29 -22.18 -11.38
C ASP A 33 -15.20 -22.12 -12.91
N LEU A 34 -14.43 -23.05 -13.51
CA LEU A 34 -14.25 -23.19 -14.95
C LEU A 34 -13.96 -24.67 -15.30
N GLU A 35 -14.65 -25.20 -16.30
CA GLU A 35 -14.50 -26.59 -16.74
C GLU A 35 -13.05 -26.93 -17.10
N ASN A 36 -12.56 -28.08 -16.64
CA ASN A 36 -11.18 -28.58 -16.84
C ASN A 36 -10.07 -27.65 -16.32
N TYR A 37 -10.39 -26.77 -15.35
CA TYR A 37 -9.43 -25.82 -14.80
C TYR A 37 -8.85 -26.29 -13.47
N TYR A 38 -7.51 -26.30 -13.42
CA TYR A 38 -6.71 -26.62 -12.24
C TYR A 38 -5.65 -25.54 -12.04
N GLN A 39 -5.24 -25.31 -10.81
CA GLN A 39 -4.14 -24.41 -10.47
C GLN A 39 -3.08 -25.15 -9.67
N LEU A 40 -1.82 -24.98 -10.03
CA LEU A 40 -0.71 -25.37 -9.19
C LEU A 40 -0.25 -24.14 -8.39
N HIS A 41 -0.68 -24.07 -7.13
CA HIS A 41 -0.34 -22.98 -6.23
C HIS A 41 1.01 -23.20 -5.57
N LEU A 42 1.87 -22.18 -5.62
CA LEU A 42 3.13 -22.15 -4.92
C LEU A 42 3.22 -20.94 -4.00
N THR A 43 3.76 -21.17 -2.80
CA THR A 43 4.08 -20.12 -1.84
C THR A 43 5.59 -20.00 -1.71
N PHE A 44 6.09 -18.78 -1.76
CA PHE A 44 7.52 -18.47 -1.71
C PHE A 44 7.86 -17.57 -0.53
N ARG A 45 9.08 -17.73 -0.03
CA ARG A 45 9.75 -16.73 0.80
C ARG A 45 10.86 -16.09 -0.04
N THR A 46 10.85 -14.77 -0.15
CA THR A 46 11.74 -14.01 -1.03
C THR A 46 12.79 -13.18 -0.29
N ALA A 47 12.87 -13.33 1.05
CA ALA A 47 13.77 -12.57 1.93
C ALA A 47 13.65 -11.06 1.64
N ASP A 48 14.78 -10.38 1.42
CA ASP A 48 14.81 -8.94 1.15
C ASP A 48 14.51 -8.53 -0.30
N ALA A 49 14.13 -9.49 -1.16
CA ALA A 49 13.71 -9.20 -2.53
C ALA A 49 12.18 -9.22 -2.65
N MET A 50 11.61 -8.39 -3.54
CA MET A 50 10.22 -8.58 -3.96
C MET A 50 10.02 -9.96 -4.63
N GLY A 51 11.02 -10.42 -5.39
CA GLY A 51 11.14 -11.80 -5.86
C GLY A 51 10.45 -12.12 -7.18
N ALA A 52 9.85 -11.16 -7.91
CA ALA A 52 9.05 -11.41 -9.10
C ALA A 52 9.78 -12.26 -10.16
N ASN A 53 11.00 -11.89 -10.54
CA ASN A 53 11.79 -12.63 -11.53
C ASN A 53 12.13 -14.05 -11.05
N PHE A 54 12.51 -14.18 -9.79
CA PHE A 54 12.82 -15.46 -9.16
C PHE A 54 11.60 -16.40 -9.18
N ILE A 55 10.44 -15.90 -8.73
CA ILE A 55 9.18 -16.64 -8.69
C ILE A 55 8.80 -17.08 -10.08
N ASN A 56 8.76 -16.17 -11.07
CA ASN A 56 8.38 -16.51 -12.45
C ASN A 56 9.31 -17.55 -13.07
N SER A 57 10.62 -17.46 -12.87
CA SER A 57 11.57 -18.46 -13.35
C SER A 57 11.31 -19.85 -12.73
N CYS A 58 10.99 -19.90 -11.44
CA CYS A 58 10.60 -21.15 -10.78
C CYS A 58 9.29 -21.72 -11.35
N LEU A 59 8.28 -20.88 -11.56
CA LEU A 59 6.97 -21.29 -12.08
C LEU A 59 7.09 -21.81 -13.50
N GLU A 60 7.85 -21.17 -14.38
CA GLU A 60 8.10 -21.62 -15.76
C GLU A 60 8.84 -22.96 -15.78
N GLN A 61 9.87 -23.12 -14.93
CA GLN A 61 10.58 -24.39 -14.82
C GLN A 61 9.69 -25.54 -14.33
N ILE A 62 8.84 -25.26 -13.34
CA ILE A 62 7.88 -26.23 -12.82
C ILE A 62 6.86 -26.61 -13.90
N ALA A 63 6.36 -25.65 -14.66
CA ALA A 63 5.43 -25.88 -15.75
C ALA A 63 6.03 -26.81 -16.81
N ASN A 64 7.26 -26.55 -17.25
CA ASN A 64 7.97 -27.40 -18.22
C ASN A 64 8.17 -28.82 -17.69
N SER A 65 8.55 -28.96 -16.43
CA SER A 65 8.75 -30.27 -15.81
C SER A 65 7.43 -31.01 -15.61
N LEU A 66 6.34 -30.32 -15.29
CA LEU A 66 5.01 -30.90 -15.16
C LEU A 66 4.49 -31.45 -16.51
N LEU A 67 4.69 -30.70 -17.60
CA LEU A 67 4.32 -31.14 -18.95
C LEU A 67 5.10 -32.40 -19.33
N ALA A 68 6.42 -32.45 -19.11
CA ALA A 68 7.25 -33.59 -19.40
C ALA A 68 6.84 -34.85 -18.59
N GLU A 69 6.43 -34.67 -17.33
CA GLU A 69 5.89 -35.77 -16.53
C GLU A 69 4.50 -36.19 -17.01
N ALA A 70 3.63 -35.27 -17.39
CA ALA A 70 2.28 -35.56 -17.89
C ALA A 70 2.30 -36.37 -19.19
N GLU A 71 3.21 -36.05 -20.12
CA GLU A 71 3.41 -36.83 -21.37
C GLU A 71 3.73 -38.31 -21.10
N ASN A 72 4.39 -38.61 -20.00
CA ASN A 72 4.80 -39.95 -19.60
C ASN A 72 3.85 -40.60 -18.60
N TYR A 73 2.80 -39.92 -18.17
CA TYR A 73 1.85 -40.42 -17.19
C TYR A 73 0.92 -41.44 -17.80
N ALA A 74 1.06 -42.73 -17.39
CA ALA A 74 0.34 -43.87 -17.98
C ALA A 74 -1.19 -43.70 -18.05
N PRO A 75 -1.89 -43.16 -17.00
CA PRO A 75 -3.33 -42.90 -17.08
C PRO A 75 -3.74 -41.95 -18.21
N PHE A 76 -2.96 -40.89 -18.47
CA PHE A 76 -3.24 -39.95 -19.56
C PHE A 76 -3.07 -40.63 -20.91
N LYS A 77 -2.01 -41.43 -21.07
CA LYS A 77 -1.80 -42.20 -22.29
C LYS A 77 -2.93 -43.22 -22.54
N ALA A 78 -3.44 -43.85 -21.50
CA ALA A 78 -4.50 -44.85 -21.61
C ALA A 78 -5.87 -44.25 -21.97
N THR A 79 -6.15 -43.00 -21.53
CA THR A 79 -7.43 -42.30 -21.73
C THR A 79 -7.40 -41.30 -22.89
N GLY A 80 -6.23 -41.07 -23.50
CA GLY A 80 -6.04 -40.01 -24.50
C GLY A 80 -6.15 -38.57 -23.93
N GLN A 81 -6.07 -38.43 -22.60
CA GLN A 81 -6.06 -37.13 -21.95
C GLN A 81 -4.69 -36.48 -22.07
N SER A 82 -4.68 -35.14 -22.04
CA SER A 82 -3.47 -34.34 -22.07
C SER A 82 -3.56 -33.22 -21.07
N LEU A 83 -2.40 -32.69 -20.67
CA LEU A 83 -2.27 -31.48 -19.86
C LEU A 83 -1.79 -30.32 -20.73
N GLU A 84 -2.42 -29.17 -20.59
CA GLU A 84 -1.99 -27.93 -21.21
C GLU A 84 -1.69 -26.89 -20.11
N VAL A 85 -0.57 -26.21 -20.20
CA VAL A 85 -0.25 -25.08 -19.32
C VAL A 85 -0.62 -23.80 -20.06
N ILE A 86 -1.66 -23.12 -19.59
CA ILE A 86 -2.13 -21.88 -20.19
C ILE A 86 -1.23 -20.71 -19.80
N MET A 87 -0.78 -20.65 -18.54
CA MET A 87 0.12 -19.59 -18.06
C MET A 87 0.87 -20.00 -16.79
N SER A 88 2.04 -19.40 -16.60
CA SER A 88 2.87 -19.53 -15.39
C SER A 88 3.27 -18.14 -14.95
N ILE A 89 2.61 -17.59 -13.93
CA ILE A 89 2.80 -16.21 -13.49
C ILE A 89 2.55 -16.09 -11.98
N LEU A 90 3.30 -15.21 -11.33
CA LEU A 90 3.02 -14.84 -9.93
C LEU A 90 1.68 -14.10 -9.81
N SER A 91 1.13 -14.10 -8.60
CA SER A 91 0.01 -13.21 -8.23
C SER A 91 0.53 -12.04 -7.40
N ASN A 92 0.01 -10.84 -7.68
CA ASN A 92 0.21 -9.67 -6.83
C ASN A 92 -0.71 -9.67 -5.59
N TYR A 93 -1.68 -10.57 -5.54
CA TYR A 93 -2.46 -10.79 -4.33
C TYR A 93 -1.69 -11.70 -3.37
N VAL A 94 -1.13 -11.13 -2.32
CA VAL A 94 -0.23 -11.78 -1.36
C VAL A 94 -0.79 -11.70 0.07
N PRO A 95 -1.96 -12.29 0.35
CA PRO A 95 -2.71 -12.09 1.59
C PRO A 95 -1.99 -12.56 2.86
N ASN A 96 -0.92 -13.34 2.70
CA ASN A 96 -0.11 -13.84 3.82
C ASN A 96 1.12 -12.96 4.13
N CYS A 97 1.51 -12.04 3.22
CA CYS A 97 2.62 -11.12 3.43
C CYS A 97 2.12 -9.84 4.12
N ARG A 98 1.60 -9.98 5.34
CA ARG A 98 0.89 -8.91 6.07
C ARG A 98 1.80 -8.13 6.98
N VAL A 99 1.49 -6.83 7.05
CA VAL A 99 2.03 -5.90 8.04
C VAL A 99 0.88 -5.18 8.75
N ARG A 100 1.05 -4.90 10.02
CA ARG A 100 0.14 -4.09 10.85
C ARG A 100 0.90 -2.92 11.42
N ALA A 101 0.32 -1.73 11.33
CA ALA A 101 0.74 -0.55 12.07
C ALA A 101 -0.40 -0.10 12.98
N GLU A 102 -0.06 0.34 14.18
CA GLU A 102 -1.03 0.78 15.18
C GLU A 102 -0.48 1.96 15.97
N VAL A 103 -1.35 2.92 16.26
CA VAL A 103 -1.12 3.98 17.25
C VAL A 103 -2.15 3.84 18.36
N ARG A 104 -1.69 4.01 19.60
CA ARG A 104 -2.50 3.98 20.81
C ARG A 104 -2.11 5.15 21.69
N CYS A 105 -3.10 5.84 22.21
CA CYS A 105 -2.89 6.88 23.21
C CYS A 105 -4.13 7.05 24.09
N PRO A 106 -4.00 7.54 25.34
CA PRO A 106 -5.15 8.00 26.10
C PRO A 106 -5.96 9.02 25.29
N LYS A 107 -7.29 8.92 25.29
CA LYS A 107 -8.14 9.86 24.53
C LYS A 107 -7.92 11.33 24.91
N SER A 108 -7.45 11.60 26.15
CA SER A 108 -7.07 12.95 26.60
C SER A 108 -5.90 13.54 25.81
N ASP A 109 -5.01 12.70 25.30
CA ASP A 109 -3.78 13.13 24.62
C ASP A 109 -4.00 13.52 23.16
N LEU A 110 -5.20 13.23 22.62
CA LEU A 110 -5.57 13.66 21.27
C LEU A 110 -5.69 15.19 21.13
N GLY A 111 -5.80 15.92 22.25
CA GLY A 111 -5.89 17.38 22.24
C GLY A 111 -7.23 17.92 21.75
N THR A 112 -7.30 19.23 21.57
CA THR A 112 -8.48 19.91 21.03
C THR A 112 -8.28 20.27 19.56
N HIS A 113 -9.30 20.08 18.73
CA HIS A 113 -9.24 20.31 17.29
C HIS A 113 -10.43 21.14 16.80
N ASP A 114 -10.19 22.35 16.29
CA ASP A 114 -11.22 23.22 15.73
C ASP A 114 -12.48 23.37 16.62
N GLY A 115 -12.28 23.53 17.92
CA GLY A 115 -13.36 23.69 18.92
C GLY A 115 -13.96 22.38 19.43
N LEU A 116 -13.50 21.22 18.96
CA LEU A 116 -13.86 19.91 19.50
C LEU A 116 -12.98 19.58 20.70
N THR A 117 -13.57 19.00 21.75
CA THR A 117 -12.79 18.37 22.81
C THR A 117 -12.11 17.09 22.29
N SER A 118 -11.10 16.59 23.00
CA SER A 118 -10.41 15.33 22.65
C SER A 118 -11.38 14.17 22.45
N GLU A 119 -12.37 14.04 23.34
CA GLU A 119 -13.37 12.97 23.27
C GLU A 119 -14.31 13.15 22.07
N GLN A 120 -14.80 14.37 21.82
CA GLN A 120 -15.64 14.66 20.66
C GLN A 120 -14.89 14.41 19.35
N PHE A 121 -13.62 14.73 19.30
CA PHE A 121 -12.77 14.44 18.13
C PHE A 121 -12.62 12.94 17.94
N ALA A 122 -12.26 12.20 18.99
CA ALA A 122 -12.10 10.74 18.92
C ALA A 122 -13.40 10.03 18.48
N ASP A 123 -14.55 10.43 19.04
CA ASP A 123 -15.85 9.88 18.66
C ASP A 123 -16.16 10.11 17.17
N LYS A 124 -15.94 11.32 16.68
CA LYS A 124 -16.14 11.63 15.25
C LYS A 124 -15.17 10.85 14.38
N PHE A 125 -13.91 10.72 14.81
CA PHE A 125 -12.89 9.96 14.07
C PHE A 125 -13.29 8.50 13.95
N ILE A 126 -13.63 7.84 15.05
CA ILE A 126 -14.06 6.45 15.10
C ILE A 126 -15.30 6.24 14.19
N ARG A 127 -16.28 7.15 14.28
CA ARG A 127 -17.48 7.08 13.40
C ARG A 127 -17.12 7.23 11.92
N ALA A 128 -16.19 8.12 11.57
CA ALA A 128 -15.76 8.31 10.19
C ALA A 128 -15.09 7.06 9.61
N VAL A 129 -14.28 6.36 10.42
CA VAL A 129 -13.68 5.06 10.04
C VAL A 129 -14.75 3.97 9.97
N ALA A 130 -15.68 3.92 10.94
CA ALA A 130 -16.80 2.96 10.92
C ALA A 130 -17.69 3.13 9.67
N ILE A 131 -17.96 4.36 9.23
CA ILE A 131 -18.65 4.64 7.96
C ILE A 131 -17.87 4.07 6.77
N ALA A 132 -16.55 4.25 6.75
CA ALA A 132 -15.71 3.69 5.69
C ALA A 132 -15.66 2.15 5.71
N LYS A 133 -15.86 1.52 6.87
CA LYS A 133 -16.02 0.05 6.98
C LYS A 133 -17.39 -0.41 6.46
N ALA A 134 -18.40 0.38 6.66
CA ALA A 134 -19.80 0.01 6.36
C ALA A 134 -20.21 0.33 4.91
N GLU A 135 -19.65 1.37 4.29
CA GLU A 135 -20.13 1.94 3.03
C GLU A 135 -19.03 1.93 1.94
N PRO A 136 -19.20 1.16 0.83
CA PRO A 136 -18.17 1.00 -0.20
C PRO A 136 -17.70 2.29 -0.88
N TYR A 137 -18.61 3.23 -1.20
CA TYR A 137 -18.21 4.52 -1.82
C TYR A 137 -17.28 5.31 -0.91
N ARG A 138 -17.55 5.29 0.40
CA ARG A 138 -16.64 5.94 1.36
C ARG A 138 -15.36 5.14 1.54
N ALA A 139 -15.42 3.81 1.56
CA ALA A 139 -14.25 2.93 1.67
C ALA A 139 -13.24 3.17 0.54
N VAL A 140 -13.69 3.27 -0.71
CA VAL A 140 -12.81 3.52 -1.88
C VAL A 140 -12.05 4.83 -1.70
N THR A 141 -12.74 5.91 -1.33
CA THR A 141 -12.10 7.22 -1.10
C THR A 141 -11.16 7.20 0.11
N HIS A 142 -11.54 6.46 1.15
CA HIS A 142 -10.76 6.29 2.38
C HIS A 142 -9.44 5.55 2.09
N ASN A 143 -9.51 4.41 1.43
CA ASN A 143 -8.35 3.61 1.09
C ASN A 143 -7.43 4.30 0.06
N LYS A 144 -7.99 5.03 -0.92
CA LYS A 144 -7.20 5.90 -1.81
C LYS A 144 -6.37 6.90 -1.00
N GLY A 145 -6.95 7.46 0.08
CA GLY A 145 -6.22 8.34 1.00
C GLY A 145 -5.05 7.64 1.71
N ILE A 146 -5.21 6.38 2.10
CA ILE A 146 -4.14 5.55 2.65
C ILE A 146 -3.04 5.35 1.61
N MET A 147 -3.41 4.99 0.37
CA MET A 147 -2.45 4.73 -0.70
C MET A 147 -1.59 5.94 -1.05
N ASN A 148 -2.05 7.16 -0.85
CA ASN A 148 -1.21 8.35 -1.05
C ASN A 148 0.09 8.31 -0.22
N GLY A 149 0.04 7.83 1.02
CA GLY A 149 1.22 7.68 1.88
C GLY A 149 2.06 6.46 1.51
N ILE A 150 1.40 5.34 1.23
CA ILE A 150 2.03 4.08 0.82
C ILE A 150 2.81 4.28 -0.48
N ASP A 151 2.15 4.77 -1.53
CA ASP A 151 2.74 4.93 -2.86
C ASP A 151 3.92 5.89 -2.86
N ALA A 152 3.87 6.94 -2.05
CA ALA A 152 4.98 7.88 -1.93
C ALA A 152 6.28 7.19 -1.49
N VAL A 153 6.20 6.30 -0.48
CA VAL A 153 7.37 5.57 0.01
C VAL A 153 7.75 4.43 -0.93
N VAL A 154 6.77 3.70 -1.45
CA VAL A 154 6.98 2.59 -2.42
C VAL A 154 7.70 3.09 -3.68
N LEU A 155 7.28 4.23 -4.24
CA LEU A 155 7.92 4.87 -5.39
C LEU A 155 9.33 5.37 -5.05
N ALA A 156 9.50 6.04 -3.91
CA ALA A 156 10.80 6.57 -3.49
C ALA A 156 11.83 5.46 -3.26
N THR A 157 11.40 4.27 -2.86
CA THR A 157 12.26 3.10 -2.62
C THR A 157 12.38 2.15 -3.82
N GLY A 158 11.85 2.56 -4.99
CA GLY A 158 11.99 1.82 -6.25
C GLY A 158 11.21 0.52 -6.32
N ASN A 159 10.20 0.36 -5.48
CA ASN A 159 9.29 -0.79 -5.49
C ASN A 159 8.12 -0.60 -6.48
N ASP A 160 7.42 -1.67 -6.83
CA ASP A 160 6.31 -1.63 -7.79
C ASP A 160 5.01 -1.22 -7.10
N PHE A 161 4.68 0.07 -7.17
CA PHE A 161 3.45 0.62 -6.59
C PHE A 161 2.19 0.01 -7.21
N ARG A 162 2.21 -0.41 -8.48
CA ARG A 162 1.03 -0.99 -9.16
C ARG A 162 0.71 -2.37 -8.57
N ALA A 163 1.76 -3.17 -8.29
CA ALA A 163 1.62 -4.46 -7.63
C ALA A 163 1.08 -4.30 -6.20
N VAL A 164 1.58 -3.29 -5.48
CA VAL A 164 1.12 -2.95 -4.12
C VAL A 164 -0.34 -2.51 -4.14
N GLU A 165 -0.73 -1.55 -4.99
CA GLU A 165 -2.11 -1.11 -5.10
C GLU A 165 -3.06 -2.26 -5.42
N ALA A 166 -2.75 -3.07 -6.45
CA ALA A 166 -3.58 -4.20 -6.84
C ALA A 166 -3.78 -5.19 -5.68
N GLY A 167 -2.70 -5.55 -4.98
CA GLY A 167 -2.74 -6.47 -3.83
C GLY A 167 -3.53 -5.92 -2.65
N VAL A 168 -3.32 -4.65 -2.31
CA VAL A 168 -3.98 -3.96 -1.18
C VAL A 168 -5.48 -3.78 -1.45
N HIS A 169 -5.88 -3.36 -2.66
CA HIS A 169 -7.29 -3.23 -3.01
C HIS A 169 -8.01 -4.58 -3.09
N ALA A 170 -7.35 -5.63 -3.59
CA ALA A 170 -7.88 -6.98 -3.52
C ALA A 170 -8.08 -7.44 -2.07
N PHE A 171 -7.13 -7.14 -1.18
CA PHE A 171 -7.24 -7.45 0.25
C PHE A 171 -8.38 -6.70 0.94
N ALA A 172 -8.66 -5.46 0.55
CA ALA A 172 -9.82 -4.72 1.04
C ALA A 172 -11.16 -5.39 0.70
N SER A 173 -11.18 -6.28 -0.31
CA SER A 173 -12.36 -7.05 -0.74
C SER A 173 -12.38 -8.51 -0.26
N ARG A 174 -11.41 -8.95 0.57
CA ARG A 174 -11.20 -10.36 0.95
C ARG A 174 -12.40 -11.05 1.62
N HIS A 175 -13.32 -10.28 2.15
CA HIS A 175 -14.54 -10.78 2.81
C HIS A 175 -15.80 -10.61 1.95
N GLY A 176 -15.65 -10.56 0.62
CA GLY A 176 -16.74 -10.47 -0.35
C GLY A 176 -17.29 -9.06 -0.58
N ARG A 177 -16.81 -8.05 0.17
CA ARG A 177 -17.18 -6.65 -0.02
C ARG A 177 -15.97 -5.76 0.21
N TYR A 178 -15.83 -4.72 -0.61
CA TYR A 178 -14.80 -3.71 -0.43
C TYR A 178 -15.05 -2.89 0.85
N THR A 179 -14.04 -2.79 1.72
CA THR A 179 -14.13 -2.15 3.03
C THR A 179 -12.86 -1.38 3.37
N SER A 180 -12.89 -0.58 4.44
CA SER A 180 -11.71 0.11 4.97
C SER A 180 -10.59 -0.86 5.33
N LEU A 181 -9.36 -0.47 5.04
CA LEU A 181 -8.13 -1.13 5.47
C LEU A 181 -7.71 -0.73 6.89
N SER A 182 -8.23 0.38 7.39
CA SER A 182 -7.96 0.87 8.74
C SER A 182 -9.14 0.64 9.68
N ASP A 183 -8.84 0.57 10.97
CA ASP A 183 -9.80 0.45 12.07
C ASP A 183 -9.51 1.48 13.14
N ALA A 184 -10.56 1.98 13.80
CA ALA A 184 -10.47 2.90 14.94
C ALA A 184 -11.50 2.53 15.98
N TYR A 185 -11.08 2.43 17.24
CA TYR A 185 -11.93 2.03 18.35
C TYR A 185 -11.37 2.51 19.70
N TYR A 186 -12.15 2.37 20.75
CA TYR A 186 -11.67 2.50 22.12
C TYR A 186 -11.31 1.13 22.70
N GLU A 187 -10.21 1.09 23.43
CA GLU A 187 -9.86 -0.03 24.30
C GLU A 187 -9.65 0.52 25.72
N GLY A 188 -10.67 0.38 26.57
CA GLY A 188 -10.72 1.12 27.82
C GLY A 188 -10.79 2.62 27.58
N ASP A 189 -9.83 3.37 28.15
CA ASP A 189 -9.70 4.82 27.96
C ASP A 189 -8.80 5.21 26.78
N ASP A 190 -8.19 4.22 26.13
CA ASP A 190 -7.29 4.48 25.01
C ASP A 190 -8.05 4.57 23.69
N PHE A 191 -7.69 5.57 22.89
CA PHE A 191 -7.99 5.61 21.47
C PHE A 191 -6.97 4.74 20.72
N VAL A 192 -7.45 3.82 19.90
CA VAL A 192 -6.65 2.93 19.07
C VAL A 192 -6.98 3.17 17.60
N PHE A 193 -5.95 3.36 16.78
CA PHE A 193 -6.08 3.47 15.34
C PHE A 193 -5.05 2.60 14.64
N SER A 194 -5.49 1.72 13.77
CA SER A 194 -4.61 0.71 13.14
C SER A 194 -4.92 0.50 11.68
N ILE A 195 -3.93 -0.06 10.97
CA ILE A 195 -4.05 -0.53 9.60
C ILE A 195 -3.44 -1.92 9.49
N GLU A 196 -4.06 -2.80 8.70
CA GLU A 196 -3.50 -4.09 8.31
C GLU A 196 -3.65 -4.26 6.80
N LEU A 197 -2.53 -4.58 6.13
CA LEU A 197 -2.49 -4.73 4.68
C LEU A 197 -1.33 -5.62 4.22
N PRO A 198 -1.45 -6.27 3.04
CA PRO A 198 -0.38 -7.06 2.46
C PRO A 198 0.60 -6.16 1.70
N LEU A 199 1.90 -6.36 1.92
CA LEU A 199 2.95 -5.66 1.20
C LEU A 199 4.04 -6.66 0.78
N ALA A 200 4.28 -6.83 -0.51
CA ALA A 200 5.44 -7.55 -1.03
C ALA A 200 6.46 -6.54 -1.54
N LEU A 201 7.40 -6.17 -0.70
CA LEU A 201 8.43 -5.17 -0.98
C LEU A 201 9.82 -5.81 -0.99
N GLY A 202 10.77 -5.14 -1.62
CA GLY A 202 12.17 -5.53 -1.59
C GLY A 202 13.08 -4.32 -1.39
N THR A 203 14.21 -4.59 -0.75
CA THR A 203 15.29 -3.63 -0.51
C THR A 203 16.57 -3.99 -1.28
N VAL A 204 16.56 -5.15 -1.96
CA VAL A 204 17.66 -5.62 -2.78
C VAL A 204 17.20 -5.97 -4.18
N GLY A 205 18.08 -5.81 -5.17
CA GLY A 205 17.80 -6.10 -6.58
C GLY A 205 17.07 -4.96 -7.31
N GLY A 206 16.83 -5.11 -8.60
CA GLY A 206 16.14 -4.12 -9.41
C GLY A 206 16.80 -2.74 -9.35
N LEU A 207 16.02 -1.71 -9.08
CA LEU A 207 16.46 -0.31 -9.03
C LEU A 207 17.20 0.08 -7.74
N THR A 208 17.16 -0.73 -6.69
CA THR A 208 17.66 -0.37 -5.36
C THR A 208 19.16 -0.03 -5.33
N SER A 209 19.94 -0.67 -6.17
CA SER A 209 21.40 -0.40 -6.31
C SER A 209 21.77 0.46 -7.51
N LEU A 210 20.85 0.63 -8.48
CA LEU A 210 21.15 1.29 -9.75
C LEU A 210 20.71 2.75 -9.78
N HIS A 211 19.56 3.08 -9.18
CA HIS A 211 19.00 4.43 -9.24
C HIS A 211 19.48 5.28 -8.06
N PRO A 212 20.19 6.39 -8.27
CA PRO A 212 20.80 7.18 -7.18
C PRO A 212 19.80 7.67 -6.13
N LEU A 213 18.60 8.13 -6.55
CA LEU A 213 17.59 8.61 -5.62
C LEU A 213 16.96 7.47 -4.81
N VAL A 214 16.81 6.27 -5.38
CA VAL A 214 16.30 5.10 -4.64
C VAL A 214 17.30 4.70 -3.56
N LYS A 215 18.59 4.65 -3.92
CA LYS A 215 19.67 4.38 -2.97
C LYS A 215 19.68 5.42 -1.83
N TRP A 216 19.63 6.70 -2.19
CA TRP A 216 19.57 7.79 -1.20
C TRP A 216 18.34 7.68 -0.30
N SER A 217 17.16 7.31 -0.85
CA SER A 217 15.92 7.12 -0.06
C SER A 217 16.07 5.97 0.93
N LEU A 218 16.67 4.85 0.52
CA LEU A 218 16.93 3.72 1.43
C LEU A 218 17.95 4.09 2.51
N GLU A 219 19.01 4.83 2.16
CA GLU A 219 19.99 5.36 3.12
C GLU A 219 19.34 6.31 4.13
N LEU A 220 18.45 7.21 3.68
CA LEU A 220 17.68 8.11 4.54
C LEU A 220 16.79 7.34 5.54
N LEU A 221 16.25 6.20 5.13
CA LEU A 221 15.45 5.32 5.99
C LEU A 221 16.30 4.41 6.90
N GLY A 222 17.64 4.52 6.84
CA GLY A 222 18.56 3.71 7.65
C GLY A 222 18.89 2.35 7.04
N ASN A 223 18.71 2.17 5.74
CA ASN A 223 18.90 0.90 5.01
C ASN A 223 18.09 -0.26 5.60
N PRO A 224 16.77 -0.14 5.68
CA PRO A 224 15.92 -1.17 6.27
C PRO A 224 16.01 -2.48 5.47
N ASN A 225 15.80 -3.61 6.13
CA ASN A 225 15.45 -4.86 5.46
C ASN A 225 14.01 -4.80 4.90
N ALA A 226 13.56 -5.82 4.17
CA ALA A 226 12.23 -5.80 3.56
C ALA A 226 11.10 -5.72 4.59
N GLU A 227 11.21 -6.42 5.72
CA GLU A 227 10.20 -6.41 6.79
C GLU A 227 10.12 -5.03 7.46
N GLU A 228 11.26 -4.41 7.74
CA GLU A 228 11.32 -3.03 8.26
C GLU A 228 10.75 -2.02 7.27
N LEU A 229 11.05 -2.16 5.97
CA LEU A 229 10.47 -1.30 4.94
C LEU A 229 8.95 -1.45 4.87
N MET A 230 8.41 -2.67 4.97
CA MET A 230 6.96 -2.90 5.05
C MET A 230 6.33 -2.15 6.23
N GLN A 231 6.99 -2.18 7.41
CA GLN A 231 6.52 -1.45 8.61
C GLN A 231 6.53 0.07 8.37
N ILE A 232 7.61 0.61 7.79
CA ILE A 232 7.71 2.05 7.46
C ILE A 232 6.59 2.45 6.49
N VAL A 233 6.35 1.66 5.45
CA VAL A 233 5.28 1.92 4.47
C VAL A 233 3.90 1.86 5.11
N ALA A 234 3.65 0.89 5.99
CA ALA A 234 2.38 0.80 6.72
C ALA A 234 2.15 2.00 7.64
N VAL A 235 3.19 2.45 8.35
CA VAL A 235 3.13 3.66 9.19
C VAL A 235 2.87 4.91 8.35
N ALA A 236 3.50 5.05 7.18
CA ALA A 236 3.24 6.16 6.26
C ALA A 236 1.77 6.18 5.79
N GLY A 237 1.21 5.00 5.46
CA GLY A 237 -0.21 4.86 5.13
C GLY A 237 -1.14 5.22 6.29
N LEU A 238 -0.81 4.76 7.50
CA LEU A 238 -1.58 5.06 8.72
C LEU A 238 -1.56 6.56 9.03
N ALA A 239 -0.39 7.19 9.00
CA ALA A 239 -0.23 8.64 9.25
C ALA A 239 -0.98 9.48 8.22
N GLN A 240 -0.90 9.12 6.94
CA GLN A 240 -1.63 9.78 5.85
C GLN A 240 -3.14 9.65 6.03
N ASN A 241 -3.61 8.47 6.42
CA ASN A 241 -5.03 8.24 6.70
C ASN A 241 -5.51 9.03 7.92
N PHE A 242 -4.71 9.06 8.98
CA PHE A 242 -5.01 9.89 10.17
C PHE A 242 -5.21 11.36 9.77
N ALA A 243 -4.27 11.93 9.03
CA ALA A 243 -4.33 13.33 8.60
C ALA A 243 -5.57 13.61 7.73
N ALA A 244 -5.93 12.69 6.83
CA ALA A 244 -7.11 12.81 5.97
C ALA A 244 -8.40 12.75 6.79
N VAL A 245 -8.56 11.78 7.71
CA VAL A 245 -9.74 11.66 8.57
C VAL A 245 -9.82 12.82 9.55
N HIS A 246 -8.70 13.22 10.15
CA HIS A 246 -8.61 14.41 11.01
C HIS A 246 -9.20 15.64 10.29
N SER A 247 -8.75 15.92 9.06
CA SER A 247 -9.26 17.06 8.29
C SER A 247 -10.76 16.96 8.01
N LEU A 248 -11.26 15.75 7.74
CA LEU A 248 -12.69 15.51 7.46
C LEU A 248 -13.59 15.79 8.67
N VAL A 249 -13.15 15.41 9.88
CA VAL A 249 -13.96 15.48 11.10
C VAL A 249 -13.82 16.78 11.87
N SER A 250 -12.80 17.58 11.53
CA SER A 250 -12.51 18.90 12.15
C SER A 250 -12.84 20.06 11.20
N SER A 251 -11.80 20.65 10.57
CA SER A 251 -11.94 21.86 9.74
C SER A 251 -12.56 21.65 8.36
N GLY A 252 -12.63 20.40 7.91
CA GLY A 252 -13.03 20.03 6.55
C GLY A 252 -11.86 20.13 5.54
N ILE A 253 -11.89 19.24 4.54
CA ILE A 253 -10.82 19.12 3.52
C ILE A 253 -10.64 20.42 2.72
N GLN A 254 -11.73 21.13 2.42
CA GLN A 254 -11.69 22.36 1.61
C GLN A 254 -10.84 23.46 2.24
N LYS A 255 -10.91 23.61 3.56
CA LYS A 255 -10.13 24.63 4.28
C LYS A 255 -8.63 24.36 4.18
N GLY A 256 -8.22 23.12 4.31
CA GLY A 256 -6.82 22.71 4.11
C GLY A 256 -6.33 22.92 2.69
N HIS A 257 -7.11 22.51 1.68
CA HIS A 257 -6.79 22.72 0.27
C HIS A 257 -6.73 24.20 -0.11
N MET A 258 -7.62 25.03 0.41
CA MET A 258 -7.61 26.47 0.15
C MET A 258 -6.35 27.15 0.70
N LYS A 259 -5.88 26.75 1.88
CA LYS A 259 -4.61 27.24 2.44
C LYS A 259 -3.41 26.85 1.58
N MET A 260 -3.34 25.61 1.16
CA MET A 260 -2.28 25.11 0.26
C MET A 260 -2.32 25.83 -1.10
N HIS A 261 -3.51 25.99 -1.68
CA HIS A 261 -3.70 26.71 -2.93
C HIS A 261 -3.24 28.17 -2.82
N LEU A 262 -3.59 28.86 -1.76
CA LEU A 262 -3.13 30.22 -1.47
C LEU A 262 -1.61 30.29 -1.39
N LEU A 263 -0.97 29.39 -0.62
CA LEU A 263 0.49 29.35 -0.48
C LEU A 263 1.18 29.07 -1.81
N ASN A 264 0.63 28.19 -2.65
CA ASN A 264 1.17 27.91 -3.98
C ASN A 264 1.12 29.15 -4.88
N ILE A 265 0.00 29.89 -4.88
CA ILE A 265 -0.13 31.14 -5.65
C ILE A 265 0.88 32.19 -5.12
N LEU A 266 0.99 32.36 -3.79
CA LEU A 266 1.95 33.28 -3.19
C LEU A 266 3.41 32.95 -3.53
N ASN A 267 3.75 31.66 -3.56
CA ASN A 267 5.07 31.19 -3.98
C ASN A 267 5.34 31.48 -5.46
N GLN A 268 4.35 31.30 -6.35
CA GLN A 268 4.47 31.67 -7.78
C GLN A 268 4.74 33.16 -7.95
N PHE A 269 4.14 34.01 -7.13
CA PHE A 269 4.39 35.44 -7.12
C PHE A 269 5.64 35.84 -6.33
N LYS A 270 6.40 34.86 -5.79
CA LYS A 270 7.61 35.11 -4.97
C LYS A 270 7.35 36.03 -3.78
N ALA A 271 6.19 35.91 -3.16
CA ALA A 271 5.80 36.71 -2.01
C ALA A 271 6.76 36.48 -0.83
N SER A 272 7.11 37.56 -0.13
CA SER A 272 7.92 37.51 1.09
C SER A 272 7.16 36.81 2.22
N GLU A 273 7.87 36.33 3.25
CA GLU A 273 7.24 35.67 4.41
C GLU A 273 6.22 36.60 5.11
N LYS A 274 6.53 37.90 5.26
CA LYS A 274 5.59 38.87 5.79
C LYS A 274 4.32 39.03 4.94
N GLN A 275 4.45 39.02 3.62
CA GLN A 275 3.30 39.05 2.73
C GLN A 275 2.48 37.75 2.80
N LYS A 276 3.12 36.60 2.98
CA LYS A 276 2.43 35.32 3.17
C LYS A 276 1.61 35.31 4.47
N GLU A 277 2.18 35.75 5.58
CA GLU A 277 1.47 35.87 6.86
C GLU A 277 0.24 36.78 6.78
N LYS A 278 0.39 37.96 6.18
CA LYS A 278 -0.73 38.90 5.96
C LYS A 278 -1.79 38.29 5.03
N ALA A 279 -1.38 37.63 3.96
CA ALA A 279 -2.30 36.99 3.03
C ALA A 279 -3.06 35.84 3.70
N LEU A 280 -2.42 35.01 4.51
CA LEU A 280 -3.07 33.93 5.25
C LEU A 280 -4.18 34.46 6.15
N THR A 281 -3.95 35.59 6.82
CA THR A 281 -4.95 36.26 7.67
C THR A 281 -6.09 36.87 6.83
N PHE A 282 -5.76 37.58 5.76
CA PHE A 282 -6.75 38.24 4.88
C PHE A 282 -7.67 37.20 4.19
N PHE A 283 -7.10 36.15 3.62
CA PHE A 283 -7.85 35.11 2.90
C PHE A 283 -8.52 34.07 3.82
N THR A 284 -8.52 34.27 5.13
CA THR A 284 -9.35 33.46 6.03
C THR A 284 -10.85 33.68 5.78
N HIS A 285 -11.23 34.88 5.33
CA HIS A 285 -12.63 35.27 5.07
C HIS A 285 -12.91 35.59 3.60
N GLU A 286 -11.88 35.64 2.78
CA GLU A 286 -11.99 36.02 1.38
C GLU A 286 -11.76 34.81 0.43
N LYS A 287 -12.40 34.83 -0.75
CA LYS A 287 -12.24 33.76 -1.74
C LYS A 287 -10.85 33.82 -2.38
N VAL A 288 -10.10 32.73 -2.27
CA VAL A 288 -8.80 32.59 -2.91
C VAL A 288 -8.96 32.41 -4.41
N SER A 289 -8.34 33.31 -5.19
CA SER A 289 -8.16 33.15 -6.63
C SER A 289 -6.83 33.80 -7.05
N HIS A 290 -6.29 33.41 -8.19
CA HIS A 290 -5.02 33.97 -8.70
C HIS A 290 -5.08 35.50 -8.83
N GLN A 291 -6.23 36.05 -9.30
CA GLN A 291 -6.45 37.48 -9.46
C GLN A 291 -6.56 38.18 -8.10
N ALA A 292 -7.29 37.59 -7.13
CA ALA A 292 -7.45 38.17 -5.81
C ALA A 292 -6.09 38.26 -5.07
N VAL A 293 -5.26 37.20 -5.18
CA VAL A 293 -3.92 37.19 -4.57
C VAL A 293 -3.01 38.21 -5.24
N ARG A 294 -3.06 38.38 -6.56
CA ARG A 294 -2.31 39.42 -7.27
C ARG A 294 -2.70 40.81 -6.76
N ASN A 295 -3.98 41.13 -6.74
CA ASN A 295 -4.50 42.42 -6.28
C ASN A 295 -4.08 42.70 -4.83
N PHE A 296 -4.13 41.68 -3.96
CA PHE A 296 -3.68 41.78 -2.57
C PHE A 296 -2.19 42.13 -2.47
N LEU A 297 -1.33 41.46 -3.26
CA LEU A 297 0.09 41.70 -3.28
C LEU A 297 0.44 43.11 -3.83
N GLU A 298 -0.25 43.57 -4.89
CA GLU A 298 -0.11 44.93 -5.42
C GLU A 298 -0.44 46.00 -4.43
N GLN A 299 -1.49 45.81 -3.63
CA GLN A 299 -1.89 46.74 -2.56
C GLN A 299 -0.97 46.71 -1.33
N ASN A 300 -0.18 45.67 -1.18
CA ASN A 300 0.74 45.45 -0.07
C ASN A 300 2.23 45.44 -0.48
N THR A 301 2.57 46.08 -1.63
CA THR A 301 3.94 46.19 -2.16
C THR A 301 4.86 47.15 -1.40
N GLY A 302 4.45 47.71 -0.30
CA GLY A 302 5.21 48.73 0.46
C GLY A 302 5.58 48.39 1.89
N VAL A 303 5.53 47.09 2.32
CA VAL A 303 5.80 46.75 3.75
C VAL A 303 6.77 45.55 3.86
#